data_5e86ff355784d724b94ed494587d4731
#
_entry.id   5e86ff355784d724b94ed494587d4731
#
_cell.length_a   1.000
_cell.length_b   1.000
_cell.length_c   1.000
_cell.angle_alpha   90.00
_cell.angle_beta   90.00
_cell.angle_gamma   90.00
#
_symmetry.space_group_name_H-M   'P 1'
#
loop_
_entity.id
_entity.type
_entity.pdbx_description
1 polymer ?
#
loop_
_entity_poly.entity_id
_entity_poly.type
_entity_poly.pdbx_seq_one_letter_code
_entity_poly.pdbx_strand_id
1 'polypeptide(L)'
;MARPSRYSPELRERAVRMVLDHTADHPSQWAAIRSVGEKLGCSVEALRRWVRQAERDAGQRPGLTTDERQRLKQLERENVELKRANEILRKASAFFAQAELDRRWK
;
A
#
# COMPACT_ATOMS: atom_id res chain seq x y z
N MET A 1 14.55 1.97 -4.67
CA MET A 1 14.47 0.89 -3.68
C MET A 1 13.80 1.38 -2.42
N ALA A 2 12.80 0.66 -1.97
CA ALA A 2 12.20 0.95 -0.68
C ALA A 2 13.19 0.60 0.43
N ARG A 3 13.37 1.49 1.39
CA ARG A 3 14.18 1.20 2.56
C ARG A 3 13.48 0.12 3.39
N PRO A 4 14.21 -0.87 3.92
CA PRO A 4 13.62 -1.81 4.85
C PRO A 4 13.07 -1.05 6.06
N SER A 5 11.97 -1.53 6.60
CA SER A 5 11.38 -0.92 7.80
C SER A 5 12.37 -1.00 8.96
N ARG A 6 12.51 0.08 9.72
CA ARG A 6 13.35 0.13 10.92
C ARG A 6 12.86 -0.84 11.99
N TYR A 7 11.61 -1.22 11.93
CA TYR A 7 10.93 -1.97 12.96
C TYR A 7 10.46 -3.31 12.40
N SER A 8 10.64 -4.37 13.17
CA SER A 8 10.17 -5.69 12.76
C SER A 8 8.63 -5.73 12.74
N PRO A 9 8.04 -6.61 11.94
CA PRO A 9 6.60 -6.79 11.96
C PRO A 9 6.06 -7.16 13.34
N GLU A 10 6.81 -7.94 14.11
CA GLU A 10 6.42 -8.35 15.45
C GLU A 10 6.38 -7.17 16.42
N LEU A 11 7.35 -6.29 16.33
CA LEU A 11 7.37 -5.07 17.15
C LEU A 11 6.22 -4.15 16.81
N ARG A 12 5.95 -3.99 15.50
CA ARG A 12 4.86 -3.16 15.03
C ARG A 12 3.51 -3.66 15.55
N GLU A 13 3.26 -4.95 15.40
CA GLU A 13 2.03 -5.58 15.87
C GLU A 13 1.87 -5.45 17.38
N ARG A 14 2.94 -5.69 18.12
CA ARG A 14 2.95 -5.58 19.58
C ARG A 14 2.65 -4.14 20.02
N ALA A 15 3.28 -3.16 19.37
CA ALA A 15 3.09 -1.75 19.70
C ALA A 15 1.63 -1.32 19.47
N VAL A 16 1.06 -1.72 18.34
CA VAL A 16 -0.34 -1.41 18.02
C VAL A 16 -1.28 -2.05 19.05
N ARG A 17 -1.05 -3.31 19.38
CA ARG A 17 -1.87 -4.02 20.37
C ARG A 17 -1.80 -3.33 21.74
N MET A 18 -0.61 -2.91 22.17
CA MET A 18 -0.46 -2.20 23.42
C MET A 18 -1.24 -0.89 23.45
N VAL A 19 -1.21 -0.14 22.34
CA VAL A 19 -1.98 1.11 22.26
C VAL A 19 -3.49 0.83 22.37
N LEU A 20 -3.98 -0.13 21.59
CA LEU A 20 -5.42 -0.44 21.55
C LEU A 20 -5.92 -0.98 22.90
N ASP A 21 -5.11 -1.81 23.56
CA ASP A 21 -5.47 -2.43 24.85
C ASP A 21 -5.46 -1.42 26.00
N HIS A 22 -4.61 -0.40 25.93
CA HIS A 22 -4.38 0.54 27.02
C HIS A 22 -4.89 1.96 26.76
N THR A 23 -5.65 2.18 25.68
CA THR A 23 -6.20 3.51 25.37
C THR A 23 -7.07 4.03 26.51
N ALA A 24 -7.83 3.15 27.16
CA ALA A 24 -8.70 3.53 28.26
C ALA A 24 -7.94 4.02 29.52
N ASP A 25 -6.66 3.62 29.64
CA ASP A 25 -5.82 4.01 30.79
C ASP A 25 -5.19 5.39 30.61
N HIS A 26 -5.41 6.03 29.46
CA HIS A 26 -4.85 7.33 29.13
C HIS A 26 -5.95 8.34 28.82
N PRO A 27 -5.66 9.66 28.95
CA PRO A 27 -6.64 10.70 28.65
C PRO A 27 -7.11 10.71 27.19
N SER A 28 -6.29 10.20 26.27
CA SER A 28 -6.60 10.16 24.85
C SER A 28 -5.79 9.07 24.16
N GLN A 29 -6.19 8.71 22.94
CA GLN A 29 -5.43 7.78 22.13
C GLN A 29 -4.03 8.32 21.85
N TRP A 30 -3.90 9.62 21.62
CA TRP A 30 -2.61 10.26 21.40
C TRP A 30 -1.67 10.05 22.60
N ALA A 31 -2.18 10.22 23.81
CA ALA A 31 -1.38 9.99 25.03
C ALA A 31 -0.93 8.54 25.12
N ALA A 32 -1.79 7.59 24.76
CA ALA A 32 -1.45 6.18 24.74
C ALA A 32 -0.35 5.89 23.69
N ILE A 33 -0.47 6.47 22.51
CA ILE A 33 0.52 6.32 21.42
C ILE A 33 1.87 6.85 21.88
N ARG A 34 1.93 8.02 22.50
CA ARG A 34 3.17 8.60 23.02
C ARG A 34 3.80 7.71 24.07
N SER A 35 3.00 7.24 25.01
CA SER A 35 3.48 6.39 26.10
C SER A 35 4.10 5.08 25.57
N VAL A 36 3.38 4.40 24.67
CA VAL A 36 3.86 3.14 24.09
C VAL A 36 5.09 3.38 23.21
N GLY A 37 5.09 4.44 22.43
CA GLY A 37 6.23 4.80 21.59
C GLY A 37 7.50 4.99 22.40
N GLU A 38 7.42 5.71 23.52
CA GLU A 38 8.54 5.91 24.42
C GLU A 38 9.04 4.59 25.01
N LYS A 39 8.12 3.72 25.44
CA LYS A 39 8.48 2.45 26.08
C LYS A 39 9.14 1.48 25.11
N LEU A 40 8.71 1.44 23.86
CA LEU A 40 9.22 0.50 22.87
C LEU A 40 10.29 1.09 21.96
N GLY A 41 10.57 2.37 22.08
CA GLY A 41 11.55 3.05 21.24
C GLY A 41 11.08 3.24 19.81
N CYS A 42 9.78 3.28 19.59
CA CYS A 42 9.18 3.52 18.27
C CYS A 42 8.95 5.00 18.05
N SER A 43 9.04 5.43 16.79
CA SER A 43 8.61 6.77 16.40
C SER A 43 7.10 6.91 16.66
N VAL A 44 6.70 8.00 17.30
CA VAL A 44 5.30 8.31 17.56
C VAL A 44 4.52 8.42 16.24
N GLU A 45 5.13 9.04 15.23
CA GLU A 45 4.54 9.18 13.90
C GLU A 45 4.29 7.83 13.24
N ALA A 46 5.28 6.93 13.30
CA ALA A 46 5.15 5.59 12.76
C ALA A 46 4.05 4.81 13.48
N LEU A 47 4.07 4.85 14.81
CA LEU A 47 3.08 4.15 15.63
C LEU A 47 1.66 4.66 15.35
N ARG A 48 1.51 5.97 15.21
CA ARG A 48 0.22 6.57 14.86
C ARG A 48 -0.30 6.01 13.53
N ARG A 49 0.55 5.94 12.52
CA ARG A 49 0.16 5.38 11.20
C ARG A 49 -0.26 3.93 11.32
N TRP A 50 0.48 3.14 12.09
CA TRP A 50 0.17 1.72 12.30
C TRP A 50 -1.16 1.54 13.00
N VAL A 51 -1.43 2.33 14.04
CA VAL A 51 -2.71 2.28 14.78
C VAL A 51 -3.87 2.64 13.87
N ARG A 52 -3.74 3.71 13.06
CA ARG A 52 -4.78 4.13 12.12
C ARG A 52 -5.06 3.04 11.09
N GLN A 53 -4.03 2.39 10.59
CA GLN A 53 -4.21 1.32 9.62
C GLN A 53 -4.89 0.10 10.26
N ALA A 54 -4.52 -0.24 11.50
CA ALA A 54 -5.16 -1.33 12.23
C ALA A 54 -6.65 -1.04 12.45
N GLU A 55 -6.99 0.20 12.76
CA GLU A 55 -8.39 0.61 12.92
C GLU A 55 -9.18 0.49 11.61
N ARG A 56 -8.56 0.85 10.48
CA ARG A 56 -9.19 0.69 9.16
C ARG A 56 -9.39 -0.79 8.82
N ASP A 57 -8.38 -1.61 9.10
CA ASP A 57 -8.45 -3.05 8.84
C ASP A 57 -9.54 -3.72 9.68
N ALA A 58 -9.80 -3.19 10.86
CA ALA A 58 -10.88 -3.67 11.75
C ALA A 58 -12.24 -3.02 11.43
N GLY A 59 -12.32 -2.14 10.44
CA GLY A 59 -13.56 -1.45 10.08
C GLY A 59 -13.99 -0.35 11.02
N GLN A 60 -13.14 0.03 11.96
CA GLN A 60 -13.45 1.07 12.96
C GLN A 60 -13.23 2.48 12.44
N ARG A 61 -12.58 2.62 11.30
CA ARG A 61 -12.26 3.90 10.72
C ARG A 61 -12.40 3.82 9.19
N PRO A 62 -12.97 4.86 8.54
CA PRO A 62 -13.06 4.88 7.07
C PRO A 62 -11.67 4.88 6.43
N GLY A 63 -11.55 4.22 5.31
CA GLY A 63 -10.33 4.15 4.53
C GLY A 63 -10.07 2.76 4.01
N LEU A 64 -9.02 2.64 3.20
CA LEU A 64 -8.66 1.36 2.60
C LEU A 64 -8.00 0.45 3.62
N THR A 65 -8.40 -0.82 3.64
CA THR A 65 -7.70 -1.84 4.41
C THR A 65 -6.33 -2.11 3.77
N THR A 66 -5.46 -2.81 4.49
CA THR A 66 -4.16 -3.21 3.97
C THR A 66 -4.32 -4.08 2.72
N ASP A 67 -5.24 -5.03 2.75
CA ASP A 67 -5.51 -5.91 1.60
C ASP A 67 -6.02 -5.13 0.40
N GLU A 68 -6.92 -4.18 0.62
CA GLU A 68 -7.44 -3.33 -0.45
C GLU A 68 -6.34 -2.46 -1.06
N ARG A 69 -5.43 -1.93 -0.26
CA ARG A 69 -4.29 -1.16 -0.76
C ARG A 69 -3.36 -2.01 -1.61
N GLN A 70 -3.07 -3.22 -1.17
CA GLN A 70 -2.24 -4.14 -1.93
C GLN A 70 -2.90 -4.51 -3.25
N ARG A 71 -4.21 -4.76 -3.22
CA ARG A 71 -4.97 -5.07 -4.42
C ARG A 71 -4.98 -3.90 -5.39
N LEU A 72 -5.15 -2.69 -4.88
CA LEU A 72 -5.11 -1.48 -5.71
C LEU A 72 -3.76 -1.31 -6.39
N LYS A 73 -2.66 -1.48 -5.66
CA LYS A 73 -1.31 -1.41 -6.24
C LYS A 73 -1.10 -2.46 -7.32
N GLN A 74 -1.58 -3.67 -7.08
CA GLN A 74 -1.48 -4.75 -8.06
C GLN A 74 -2.26 -4.41 -9.32
N LEU A 75 -3.48 -3.91 -9.18
CA LEU A 75 -4.33 -3.52 -10.31
C LEU A 75 -3.73 -2.36 -11.10
N GLU A 76 -3.15 -1.38 -10.41
CA GLU A 76 -2.47 -0.27 -11.07
C GLU A 76 -1.29 -0.75 -11.91
N ARG A 77 -0.52 -1.68 -11.37
CA ARG A 77 0.63 -2.29 -12.07
C ARG A 77 0.17 -3.07 -13.29
N GLU A 78 -0.85 -3.91 -13.13
CA GLU A 78 -1.42 -4.66 -14.24
C GLU A 78 -1.98 -3.73 -15.32
N ASN A 79 -2.61 -2.63 -14.91
CA ASN A 79 -3.17 -1.65 -15.84
C ASN A 79 -2.07 -1.00 -16.70
N VAL A 80 -0.94 -0.64 -16.09
CA VAL A 80 0.22 -0.10 -16.81
C VAL A 80 0.75 -1.12 -17.83
N GLU A 81 0.89 -2.37 -17.40
CA GLU A 81 1.38 -3.45 -18.27
C GLU A 81 0.42 -3.71 -19.43
N LEU A 82 -0.88 -3.75 -19.16
CA LEU A 82 -1.89 -3.96 -20.19
C LEU A 82 -1.93 -2.82 -21.20
N LYS A 83 -1.81 -1.58 -20.74
CA LYS A 83 -1.74 -0.42 -21.63
C LYS A 83 -0.52 -0.48 -22.53
N ARG A 84 0.62 -0.88 -21.96
CA ARG A 84 1.88 -1.04 -22.72
C ARG A 84 1.73 -2.14 -23.77
N ALA A 85 1.22 -3.30 -23.39
CA ALA A 85 1.00 -4.41 -24.30
C ALA A 85 0.02 -4.02 -25.42
N ASN A 86 -1.05 -3.33 -25.07
CA ASN A 86 -2.04 -2.86 -26.03
C ASN A 86 -1.41 -1.90 -27.04
N GLU A 87 -0.57 -0.98 -26.59
CA GLU A 87 0.12 -0.04 -27.47
C GLU A 87 1.09 -0.75 -28.41
N ILE A 88 1.83 -1.72 -27.92
CA ILE A 88 2.75 -2.53 -28.75
C ILE A 88 1.96 -3.28 -29.81
N LEU A 89 0.85 -3.92 -29.42
CA LEU A 89 0.00 -4.65 -30.36
C LEU A 89 -0.60 -3.71 -31.43
N ARG A 90 -1.00 -2.54 -31.02
CA ARG A 90 -1.55 -1.54 -31.94
C ARG A 90 -0.51 -1.11 -32.97
N LYS A 91 0.72 -0.83 -32.53
CA LYS A 91 1.82 -0.46 -33.42
C LYS A 91 2.20 -1.61 -34.33
N ALA A 92 2.25 -2.83 -33.82
CA ALA A 92 2.54 -4.03 -34.60
C ALA A 92 1.47 -4.26 -35.67
N SER A 93 0.21 -4.10 -35.31
CA SER A 93 -0.92 -4.26 -36.24
C SER A 93 -0.84 -3.24 -37.37
N ALA A 94 -0.52 -1.99 -37.06
CA ALA A 94 -0.34 -0.94 -38.07
C ALA A 94 0.84 -1.26 -39.01
N PHE A 95 1.93 -1.73 -38.47
CA PHE A 95 3.11 -2.15 -39.22
C PHE A 95 2.77 -3.29 -40.18
N PHE A 96 2.11 -4.32 -39.71
CA PHE A 96 1.74 -5.47 -40.54
C PHE A 96 0.73 -5.10 -41.61
N ALA A 97 -0.20 -4.22 -41.30
CA ALA A 97 -1.16 -3.73 -42.28
C ALA A 97 -0.45 -2.97 -43.41
N GLN A 98 0.53 -2.12 -43.08
CA GLN A 98 1.33 -1.38 -44.07
C GLN A 98 2.16 -2.32 -44.91
N ALA A 99 2.79 -3.31 -44.29
CA ALA A 99 3.60 -4.31 -45.00
C ALA A 99 2.75 -5.10 -46.01
N GLU A 100 1.53 -5.44 -45.63
CA GLU A 100 0.60 -6.14 -46.51
C GLU A 100 0.19 -5.29 -47.73
N LEU A 101 -0.06 -4.01 -47.50
CA LEU A 101 -0.38 -3.05 -48.59
C LEU A 101 0.80 -2.91 -49.56
N ASP A 102 2.02 -2.75 -49.02
CA ASP A 102 3.24 -2.61 -49.83
C ASP A 102 3.47 -3.85 -50.68
N ARG A 103 3.21 -5.03 -50.13
CA ARG A 103 3.38 -6.30 -50.85
C ARG A 103 2.36 -6.43 -52.01
N ARG A 104 1.16 -5.89 -51.84
CA ARG A 104 0.11 -5.97 -52.86
C ARG A 104 0.38 -5.11 -54.07
N TRP A 105 1.15 -4.05 -53.90
CA TRP A 105 1.37 -3.06 -54.96
C TRP A 105 2.64 -3.29 -55.77
N LYS A 106 3.25 -4.42 -55.71
CA LYS A 106 4.40 -4.78 -56.52
C LYS A 106 3.97 -5.20 -57.91
#